data_c4e3a179e295db144e2b4aa1496d87d5
#
_entry.id   c4e3a179e295db144e2b4aa1496d87d5
#
_cell.length_a   1.000
_cell.length_b   1.000
_cell.length_c   1.000
_cell.angle_alpha   90.00
_cell.angle_beta   90.00
_cell.angle_gamma   90.00
#
_symmetry.space_group_name_H-M   'P 1'
#
loop_
_entity.id
_entity.type
_entity.pdbx_description
1 polymer ?
#
loop_
_entity_poly.entity_id
_entity_poly.type
_entity_poly.pdbx_seq_one_letter_code
_entity_poly.pdbx_strand_id
1 'polypeptide(L)'
;MTRQRFLALGLTAAALLGLVALARALPGWWAAPAAAAFAFAALLLSFLAPVVLEPLFNRYSPLHDAVLAAELRDLAEQAGVPVRDVLVQDASRRTRKANAYVSGLARTRRVVVSDTLLEQASPAEVRLVVAHELGHRREQHVLRGTVLAMCGVVAATLVVWAVLGTRVADPHRVPLVLLLGLGLSLVSLPALTFISRRWERRADRSSLELTGDRAAYESAFRRLARTNLSDLDPPQLLYLLLFTHPTPPERLAAMEAFSLQTREAR
;
A
#
# COMPACT_ATOMS: atom_id res chain seq x y z
N MET A 1 13.41 -7.42 -11.63
CA MET A 1 13.79 -6.09 -11.07
C MET A 1 14.09 -5.04 -12.14
N THR A 2 14.64 -5.34 -13.30
CA THR A 2 15.03 -4.37 -14.34
C THR A 2 13.85 -3.63 -14.99
N ARG A 3 12.77 -4.31 -15.39
CA ARG A 3 11.62 -3.68 -16.08
C ARG A 3 10.91 -2.61 -15.24
N GLN A 4 10.70 -2.87 -13.95
CA GLN A 4 10.07 -1.90 -13.05
C GLN A 4 10.93 -0.63 -12.87
N ARG A 5 12.26 -0.78 -12.80
CA ARG A 5 13.17 0.37 -12.71
C ARG A 5 13.15 1.20 -13.99
N PHE A 6 13.14 0.56 -15.16
CA PHE A 6 13.02 1.29 -16.43
C PHE A 6 11.70 2.04 -16.55
N LEU A 7 10.59 1.43 -16.12
CA LEU A 7 9.30 2.11 -16.10
C LEU A 7 9.31 3.33 -15.17
N ALA A 8 9.85 3.18 -13.95
CA ALA A 8 9.94 4.30 -13.00
C ALA A 8 10.82 5.44 -13.54
N LEU A 9 11.98 5.13 -14.12
CA LEU A 9 12.86 6.13 -14.73
C LEU A 9 12.16 6.83 -15.90
N GLY A 10 11.47 6.09 -16.76
CA GLY A 10 10.72 6.64 -17.89
C GLY A 10 9.60 7.58 -17.44
N LEU A 11 8.83 7.20 -16.41
CA LEU A 11 7.78 8.04 -15.84
C LEU A 11 8.36 9.32 -15.20
N THR A 12 9.47 9.19 -14.47
CA THR A 12 10.16 10.35 -13.88
C THR A 12 10.67 11.30 -14.95
N ALA A 13 11.32 10.78 -15.99
CA ALA A 13 11.80 11.57 -17.11
C ALA A 13 10.64 12.27 -17.83
N ALA A 14 9.55 11.55 -18.13
CA ALA A 14 8.36 12.13 -18.76
C ALA A 14 7.73 13.24 -17.90
N ALA A 15 7.65 13.06 -16.58
CA ALA A 15 7.14 14.06 -15.65
C ALA A 15 8.00 15.33 -15.66
N LEU A 16 9.34 15.19 -15.63
CA LEU A 16 10.26 16.33 -15.66
C LEU A 16 10.22 17.07 -16.99
N LEU A 17 10.23 16.33 -18.11
CA LEU A 17 10.12 16.92 -19.44
C LEU A 17 8.80 17.66 -19.62
N GLY A 18 7.69 17.04 -19.19
CA GLY A 18 6.36 17.64 -19.19
C GLY A 18 6.30 18.91 -18.35
N LEU A 19 6.92 18.89 -17.15
CA LEU A 19 6.99 20.06 -16.28
C LEU A 19 7.75 21.23 -16.94
N VAL A 20 8.93 20.97 -17.50
CA VAL A 20 9.73 21.99 -18.20
C VAL A 20 8.98 22.51 -19.44
N ALA A 21 8.39 21.63 -20.24
CA ALA A 21 7.62 22.02 -21.42
C ALA A 21 6.41 22.91 -21.03
N LEU A 22 5.69 22.52 -20.00
CA LEU A 22 4.55 23.28 -19.50
C LEU A 22 4.96 24.65 -18.95
N ALA A 23 6.06 24.72 -18.20
CA ALA A 23 6.60 25.97 -17.68
C ALA A 23 7.08 26.95 -18.79
N ARG A 24 7.55 26.41 -19.92
CA ARG A 24 7.87 27.20 -21.10
C ARG A 24 6.64 27.72 -21.84
N ALA A 25 5.62 26.88 -21.96
CA ALA A 25 4.38 27.23 -22.64
C ALA A 25 3.51 28.21 -21.83
N LEU A 26 3.56 28.14 -20.51
CA LEU A 26 2.70 28.91 -19.58
C LEU A 26 3.54 29.57 -18.46
N PRO A 27 4.44 30.53 -18.74
CA PRO A 27 5.44 31.03 -17.77
C PRO A 27 4.82 31.62 -16.52
N GLY A 28 3.76 32.01 -16.26
CA GLY A 28 3.18 32.50 -14.98
C GLY A 28 2.22 31.53 -14.34
N TRP A 29 1.70 30.57 -15.11
CA TRP A 29 0.54 29.77 -14.76
C TRP A 29 0.80 28.26 -14.71
N TRP A 30 2.01 27.81 -15.03
CA TRP A 30 2.37 26.40 -15.18
C TRP A 30 2.03 25.53 -13.95
N ALA A 31 2.07 26.12 -12.75
CA ALA A 31 1.89 25.36 -11.50
C ALA A 31 0.49 24.75 -11.38
N ALA A 32 -0.54 25.46 -11.77
CA ALA A 32 -1.91 24.97 -11.67
C ALA A 32 -2.17 23.75 -12.58
N PRO A 33 -1.91 23.81 -13.91
CA PRO A 33 -2.08 22.65 -14.78
C PRO A 33 -1.08 21.52 -14.46
N ALA A 34 0.13 21.81 -13.98
CA ALA A 34 1.07 20.78 -13.55
C ALA A 34 0.55 20.03 -12.31
N ALA A 35 0.08 20.76 -11.29
CA ALA A 35 -0.51 20.18 -10.10
C ALA A 35 -1.74 19.31 -10.44
N ALA A 36 -2.62 19.81 -11.32
CA ALA A 36 -3.78 19.04 -11.78
C ALA A 36 -3.36 17.77 -12.54
N ALA A 37 -2.37 17.86 -13.43
CA ALA A 37 -1.87 16.73 -14.21
C ALA A 37 -1.23 15.67 -13.29
N PHE A 38 -0.41 16.06 -12.31
CA PHE A 38 0.20 15.13 -11.36
C PHE A 38 -0.81 14.51 -10.41
N ALA A 39 -1.79 15.27 -9.93
CA ALA A 39 -2.87 14.73 -9.12
C ALA A 39 -3.72 13.73 -9.92
N PHE A 40 -4.04 14.04 -11.17
CA PHE A 40 -4.74 13.12 -12.07
C PHE A 40 -3.90 11.87 -12.37
N ALA A 41 -2.59 12.01 -12.60
CA ALA A 41 -1.70 10.87 -12.78
C ALA A 41 -1.64 9.97 -11.53
N ALA A 42 -1.59 10.54 -10.33
CA ALA A 42 -1.65 9.78 -9.08
C ALA A 42 -2.96 9.01 -8.95
N LEU A 43 -4.09 9.65 -9.25
CA LEU A 43 -5.40 9.00 -9.30
C LEU A 43 -5.42 7.87 -10.33
N LEU A 44 -5.01 8.15 -11.56
CA LEU A 44 -5.00 7.19 -12.66
C LEU A 44 -4.13 5.98 -12.35
N LEU A 45 -2.93 6.19 -11.81
CA LEU A 45 -2.03 5.09 -11.43
C LEU A 45 -2.63 4.24 -10.32
N SER A 46 -3.32 4.84 -9.34
CA SER A 46 -4.01 4.10 -8.27
C SER A 46 -5.07 3.14 -8.81
N PHE A 47 -5.76 3.50 -9.90
CA PHE A 47 -6.76 2.66 -10.56
C PHE A 47 -6.17 1.69 -11.57
N LEU A 48 -5.16 2.11 -12.35
CA LEU A 48 -4.55 1.28 -13.39
C LEU A 48 -3.62 0.20 -12.82
N ALA A 49 -2.96 0.47 -11.69
CA ALA A 49 -2.02 -0.48 -11.11
C ALA A 49 -2.62 -1.88 -10.90
N PRO A 50 -3.77 -2.05 -10.21
CA PRO A 50 -4.36 -3.37 -9.99
C PRO A 50 -4.96 -4.00 -11.24
N VAL A 51 -5.34 -3.21 -12.24
CA VAL A 51 -6.04 -3.71 -13.44
C VAL A 51 -5.08 -4.01 -14.58
N VAL A 52 -4.05 -3.18 -14.76
CA VAL A 52 -3.12 -3.27 -15.88
C VAL A 52 -1.74 -3.73 -15.46
N LEU A 53 -1.15 -3.10 -14.42
CA LEU A 53 0.23 -3.39 -14.06
C LEU A 53 0.37 -4.73 -13.34
N GLU A 54 -0.53 -5.08 -12.42
CA GLU A 54 -0.45 -6.36 -11.71
C GLU A 54 -0.50 -7.56 -12.68
N PRO A 55 -1.47 -7.68 -13.63
CA PRO A 55 -1.50 -8.79 -14.58
C PRO A 55 -0.30 -8.84 -15.53
N LEU A 56 0.32 -7.69 -15.81
CA LEU A 56 1.50 -7.64 -16.68
C LEU A 56 2.74 -8.31 -16.04
N PHE A 57 2.80 -8.26 -14.71
CA PHE A 57 3.96 -8.77 -13.96
C PHE A 57 3.69 -10.05 -13.19
N ASN A 58 2.42 -10.47 -13.05
CA ASN A 58 2.01 -11.60 -12.24
C ASN A 58 1.14 -12.57 -13.04
N ARG A 59 1.25 -13.86 -12.73
CA ARG A 59 0.33 -14.88 -13.21
C ARG A 59 -0.63 -15.25 -12.08
N TYR A 60 -1.88 -15.46 -12.43
CA TYR A 60 -2.95 -15.80 -11.51
C TYR A 60 -3.63 -17.08 -11.95
N SER A 61 -3.98 -17.91 -10.97
CA SER A 61 -4.84 -19.11 -11.17
C SER A 61 -5.93 -19.12 -10.09
N PRO A 62 -7.08 -19.76 -10.33
CA PRO A 62 -8.07 -19.96 -9.28
C PRO A 62 -7.47 -20.74 -8.09
N LEU A 63 -7.93 -20.47 -6.86
CA LEU A 63 -7.57 -21.27 -5.70
C LEU A 63 -8.19 -22.66 -5.84
N HIS A 64 -7.37 -23.72 -5.85
CA HIS A 64 -7.80 -25.09 -6.03
C HIS A 64 -8.58 -25.67 -4.83
N ASP A 65 -8.22 -25.23 -3.60
CA ASP A 65 -8.95 -25.61 -2.40
C ASP A 65 -10.31 -24.89 -2.39
N ALA A 66 -11.35 -25.65 -2.74
CA ALA A 66 -12.71 -25.13 -2.86
C ALA A 66 -13.30 -24.75 -1.49
N VAL A 67 -12.89 -25.43 -0.42
CA VAL A 67 -13.35 -25.14 0.94
C VAL A 67 -12.78 -23.82 1.41
N LEU A 68 -11.45 -23.65 1.33
CA LEU A 68 -10.80 -22.40 1.67
C LEU A 68 -11.29 -21.24 0.78
N ALA A 69 -11.52 -21.49 -0.51
CA ALA A 69 -12.04 -20.45 -1.42
C ALA A 69 -13.44 -19.98 -1.02
N ALA A 70 -14.31 -20.89 -0.57
CA ALA A 70 -15.64 -20.56 -0.05
C ALA A 70 -15.53 -19.77 1.25
N GLU A 71 -14.74 -20.23 2.21
CA GLU A 71 -14.51 -19.53 3.49
C GLU A 71 -13.98 -18.10 3.30
N LEU A 72 -13.08 -17.88 2.33
CA LEU A 72 -12.54 -16.55 2.05
C LEU A 72 -13.58 -15.63 1.38
N ARG A 73 -14.51 -16.17 0.57
CA ARG A 73 -15.64 -15.39 0.03
C ARG A 73 -16.62 -15.00 1.14
N ASP A 74 -17.00 -15.95 1.99
CA ASP A 74 -17.89 -15.70 3.14
C ASP A 74 -17.30 -14.65 4.07
N LEU A 75 -16.00 -14.73 4.36
CA LEU A 75 -15.27 -13.73 5.15
C LEU A 75 -15.34 -12.33 4.50
N ALA A 76 -15.20 -12.26 3.18
CA ALA A 76 -15.30 -11.01 2.44
C ALA A 76 -16.72 -10.42 2.47
N GLU A 77 -17.75 -11.25 2.42
CA GLU A 77 -19.15 -10.83 2.58
C GLU A 77 -19.41 -10.30 3.98
N GLN A 78 -18.95 -11.00 5.02
CA GLN A 78 -19.04 -10.57 6.42
C GLN A 78 -18.33 -9.22 6.66
N ALA A 79 -17.19 -8.99 5.98
CA ALA A 79 -16.48 -7.72 6.02
C ALA A 79 -17.19 -6.57 5.27
N GLY A 80 -18.29 -6.83 4.54
CA GLY A 80 -18.93 -5.85 3.66
C GLY A 80 -18.12 -5.52 2.41
N VAL A 81 -17.21 -6.40 2.01
CA VAL A 81 -16.31 -6.25 0.85
C VAL A 81 -16.47 -7.46 -0.08
N PRO A 82 -17.65 -7.69 -0.67
CA PRO A 82 -17.87 -8.87 -1.51
C PRO A 82 -16.86 -8.92 -2.65
N VAL A 83 -16.34 -10.14 -2.90
CA VAL A 83 -15.34 -10.41 -3.94
C VAL A 83 -15.90 -11.42 -4.94
N ARG A 84 -15.51 -11.25 -6.20
CA ARG A 84 -15.92 -12.17 -7.27
C ARG A 84 -15.10 -13.46 -7.25
N ASP A 85 -13.79 -13.34 -7.12
CA ASP A 85 -12.86 -14.45 -7.30
C ASP A 85 -11.84 -14.51 -6.16
N VAL A 86 -11.37 -15.72 -5.86
CA VAL A 86 -10.21 -15.98 -5.00
C VAL A 86 -9.12 -16.60 -5.87
N LEU A 87 -8.00 -15.89 -6.01
CA LEU A 87 -6.93 -16.24 -6.93
C LEU A 87 -5.62 -16.50 -6.18
N VAL A 88 -4.80 -17.35 -6.75
CA VAL A 88 -3.42 -17.61 -6.34
C VAL A 88 -2.47 -16.88 -7.28
N GLN A 89 -1.54 -16.12 -6.70
CA GLN A 89 -0.45 -15.46 -7.42
C GLN A 89 0.80 -16.32 -7.39
N ASP A 90 1.44 -16.55 -8.55
CA ASP A 90 2.71 -17.21 -8.72
C ASP A 90 3.86 -16.29 -8.23
N ALA A 91 4.02 -16.18 -6.91
CA ALA A 91 5.03 -15.33 -6.26
C ALA A 91 6.36 -16.06 -6.04
N SER A 92 6.34 -17.38 -5.80
CA SER A 92 7.50 -18.23 -5.47
C SER A 92 8.62 -18.12 -6.50
N ARG A 93 8.31 -17.85 -7.77
CA ARG A 93 9.28 -17.60 -8.85
C ARG A 93 10.19 -16.39 -8.62
N ARG A 94 9.82 -15.47 -7.72
CA ARG A 94 10.50 -14.17 -7.53
C ARG A 94 10.85 -13.85 -6.10
N THR A 95 10.09 -14.40 -5.15
CA THR A 95 10.25 -14.08 -3.74
C THR A 95 9.76 -15.24 -2.88
N ARG A 96 10.27 -15.32 -1.65
CA ARG A 96 9.77 -16.23 -0.61
C ARG A 96 8.82 -15.54 0.37
N LYS A 97 8.56 -14.24 0.16
CA LYS A 97 7.66 -13.50 1.07
C LYS A 97 6.23 -13.99 0.91
N ALA A 98 5.64 -14.34 2.04
CA ALA A 98 4.21 -14.63 2.14
C ALA A 98 3.42 -13.33 2.02
N ASN A 99 2.39 -13.32 1.16
CA ASN A 99 1.57 -12.14 0.91
C ASN A 99 0.13 -12.50 0.51
N ALA A 100 -0.80 -11.62 0.88
CA ALA A 100 -2.14 -11.59 0.31
C ALA A 100 -2.55 -10.13 0.08
N TYR A 101 -3.56 -9.90 -0.73
CA TYR A 101 -4.15 -8.57 -0.93
C TYR A 101 -5.52 -8.67 -1.62
N VAL A 102 -6.32 -7.61 -1.48
CA VAL A 102 -7.58 -7.47 -2.20
C VAL A 102 -7.38 -6.50 -3.36
N SER A 103 -7.50 -6.99 -4.58
CA SER A 103 -7.33 -6.24 -5.82
C SER A 103 -8.68 -5.95 -6.49
N GLY A 104 -8.68 -5.04 -7.47
CA GLY A 104 -9.86 -4.70 -8.26
C GLY A 104 -10.78 -3.67 -7.59
N LEU A 105 -11.84 -3.29 -8.31
CA LEU A 105 -12.78 -2.25 -7.91
C LEU A 105 -14.23 -2.75 -8.06
N ALA A 106 -15.09 -2.36 -7.13
CA ALA A 106 -16.51 -2.70 -7.16
C ALA A 106 -16.74 -4.19 -7.48
N ARG A 107 -17.40 -4.50 -8.60
CA ARG A 107 -17.73 -5.87 -9.03
C ARG A 107 -16.53 -6.69 -9.53
N THR A 108 -15.37 -6.09 -9.73
CA THR A 108 -14.13 -6.80 -10.16
C THR A 108 -13.21 -7.13 -8.99
N ARG A 109 -13.65 -6.91 -7.74
CA ARG A 109 -12.85 -7.23 -6.56
C ARG A 109 -12.54 -8.72 -6.50
N ARG A 110 -11.31 -9.03 -6.12
CA ARG A 110 -10.80 -10.39 -5.96
C ARG A 110 -9.83 -10.43 -4.79
N VAL A 111 -9.87 -11.51 -4.03
CA VAL A 111 -8.82 -11.85 -3.07
C VAL A 111 -7.70 -12.52 -3.84
N VAL A 112 -6.48 -12.09 -3.61
CA VAL A 112 -5.27 -12.71 -4.17
C VAL A 112 -4.39 -13.17 -3.02
N VAL A 113 -4.03 -14.45 -3.04
CA VAL A 113 -3.15 -15.08 -2.06
C VAL A 113 -1.90 -15.56 -2.80
N SER A 114 -0.71 -15.32 -2.28
CA SER A 114 0.51 -15.88 -2.89
C SER A 114 0.61 -17.39 -2.65
N ASP A 115 1.14 -18.12 -3.62
CA ASP A 115 1.50 -19.53 -3.46
C ASP A 115 2.43 -19.74 -2.25
N THR A 116 3.37 -18.83 -2.02
CA THR A 116 4.27 -18.84 -0.86
C THR A 116 3.54 -18.73 0.49
N LEU A 117 2.39 -18.02 0.57
CA LEU A 117 1.59 -17.97 1.79
C LEU A 117 0.85 -19.30 1.99
N LEU A 118 0.27 -19.86 0.93
CA LEU A 118 -0.45 -21.15 1.00
C LEU A 118 0.47 -22.33 1.38
N GLU A 119 1.73 -22.30 0.95
CA GLU A 119 2.73 -23.32 1.30
C GLU A 119 3.18 -23.24 2.76
N GLN A 120 3.18 -22.05 3.35
CA GLN A 120 3.79 -21.80 4.65
C GLN A 120 2.77 -21.66 5.79
N ALA A 121 1.55 -21.25 5.50
CA ALA A 121 0.54 -20.90 6.50
C ALA A 121 -0.59 -21.94 6.57
N SER A 122 -1.14 -22.13 7.77
CA SER A 122 -2.36 -22.91 7.94
C SER A 122 -3.58 -22.17 7.33
N PRO A 123 -4.67 -22.87 7.00
CA PRO A 123 -5.90 -22.22 6.52
C PRO A 123 -6.41 -21.11 7.46
N ALA A 124 -6.31 -21.30 8.77
CA ALA A 124 -6.70 -20.29 9.75
C ALA A 124 -5.82 -19.03 9.69
N GLU A 125 -4.51 -19.17 9.49
CA GLU A 125 -3.58 -18.07 9.30
C GLU A 125 -3.85 -17.35 7.95
N VAL A 126 -4.16 -18.09 6.87
CA VAL A 126 -4.53 -17.50 5.57
C VAL A 126 -5.81 -16.66 5.72
N ARG A 127 -6.83 -17.20 6.41
CA ARG A 127 -8.07 -16.46 6.69
C ARG A 127 -7.80 -15.17 7.46
N LEU A 128 -6.94 -15.21 8.46
CA LEU A 128 -6.59 -14.04 9.24
C LEU A 128 -5.87 -12.97 8.39
N VAL A 129 -4.90 -13.37 7.58
CA VAL A 129 -4.18 -12.44 6.68
C VAL A 129 -5.16 -11.82 5.69
N VAL A 130 -6.08 -12.60 5.11
CA VAL A 130 -7.12 -12.08 4.21
C VAL A 130 -8.08 -11.16 4.97
N ALA A 131 -8.47 -11.47 6.22
CA ALA A 131 -9.31 -10.60 7.04
C ALA A 131 -8.65 -9.23 7.29
N HIS A 132 -7.33 -9.21 7.50
CA HIS A 132 -6.55 -7.97 7.60
C HIS A 132 -6.64 -7.14 6.32
N GLU A 133 -6.46 -7.76 5.15
CA GLU A 133 -6.57 -7.08 3.85
C GLU A 133 -8.00 -6.56 3.56
N LEU A 134 -9.00 -7.32 3.98
CA LEU A 134 -10.40 -6.88 3.92
C LEU A 134 -10.65 -5.67 4.85
N GLY A 135 -9.97 -5.61 6.01
CA GLY A 135 -9.96 -4.46 6.90
C GLY A 135 -9.46 -3.19 6.20
N HIS A 136 -8.37 -3.28 5.45
CA HIS A 136 -7.87 -2.17 4.64
C HIS A 136 -8.90 -1.69 3.61
N ARG A 137 -9.64 -2.60 2.98
CA ARG A 137 -10.68 -2.25 2.01
C ARG A 137 -11.91 -1.65 2.65
N ARG A 138 -12.37 -2.20 3.77
CA ARG A 138 -13.51 -1.69 4.55
C ARG A 138 -13.25 -0.25 5.00
N GLU A 139 -12.03 0.03 5.50
CA GLU A 139 -11.59 1.36 5.94
C GLU A 139 -11.21 2.30 4.79
N GLN A 140 -11.31 1.86 3.54
CA GLN A 140 -10.98 2.64 2.33
C GLN A 140 -9.55 3.21 2.33
N HIS A 141 -8.59 2.49 2.90
CA HIS A 141 -7.21 2.99 3.04
C HIS A 141 -6.57 3.32 1.68
N VAL A 142 -6.91 2.57 0.61
CA VAL A 142 -6.43 2.86 -0.76
C VAL A 142 -6.95 4.22 -1.23
N LEU A 143 -8.25 4.51 -1.06
CA LEU A 143 -8.83 5.79 -1.47
C LEU A 143 -8.22 6.94 -0.66
N ARG A 144 -8.15 6.79 0.67
CA ARG A 144 -7.54 7.80 1.55
C ARG A 144 -6.08 8.04 1.21
N GLY A 145 -5.31 6.97 0.91
CA GLY A 145 -3.94 7.06 0.47
C GLY A 145 -3.79 7.77 -0.87
N THR A 146 -4.70 7.50 -1.83
CA THR A 146 -4.73 8.19 -3.12
C THR A 146 -5.00 9.68 -2.95
N VAL A 147 -5.98 10.06 -2.13
CA VAL A 147 -6.27 11.48 -1.84
C VAL A 147 -5.06 12.15 -1.17
N LEU A 148 -4.44 11.48 -0.19
CA LEU A 148 -3.24 11.99 0.47
C LEU A 148 -2.08 12.19 -0.53
N ALA A 149 -1.87 11.25 -1.45
CA ALA A 149 -0.87 11.37 -2.50
C ALA A 149 -1.18 12.54 -3.45
N MET A 150 -2.46 12.70 -3.85
CA MET A 150 -2.90 13.85 -4.67
C MET A 150 -2.63 15.19 -3.97
N CYS A 151 -2.99 15.31 -2.70
CA CYS A 151 -2.69 16.51 -1.90
C CYS A 151 -1.17 16.75 -1.79
N GLY A 152 -0.40 15.69 -1.59
CA GLY A 152 1.05 15.75 -1.49
C GLY A 152 1.72 16.25 -2.78
N VAL A 153 1.31 15.75 -3.95
CA VAL A 153 1.89 16.21 -5.23
C VAL A 153 1.45 17.62 -5.58
N VAL A 154 0.24 18.04 -5.23
CA VAL A 154 -0.21 19.43 -5.37
C VAL A 154 0.65 20.34 -4.50
N ALA A 155 0.80 20.03 -3.21
CA ALA A 155 1.63 20.79 -2.29
C ALA A 155 3.09 20.88 -2.76
N ALA A 156 3.67 19.76 -3.21
CA ALA A 156 5.03 19.72 -3.74
C ALA A 156 5.18 20.60 -4.99
N THR A 157 4.22 20.57 -5.89
CA THR A 157 4.21 21.42 -7.09
C THR A 157 4.16 22.90 -6.73
N LEU A 158 3.34 23.27 -5.75
CA LEU A 158 3.23 24.64 -5.26
C LEU A 158 4.52 25.12 -4.57
N VAL A 159 5.20 24.25 -3.82
CA VAL A 159 6.52 24.57 -3.23
C VAL A 159 7.56 24.77 -4.33
N VAL A 160 7.61 23.91 -5.34
CA VAL A 160 8.52 24.07 -6.48
C VAL A 160 8.23 25.40 -7.20
N TRP A 161 6.95 25.74 -7.38
CA TRP A 161 6.55 27.03 -7.97
C TRP A 161 6.97 28.21 -7.11
N ALA A 162 6.76 28.17 -5.81
CA ALA A 162 7.13 29.25 -4.89
C ALA A 162 8.66 29.50 -4.88
N VAL A 163 9.47 28.45 -4.96
CA VAL A 163 10.94 28.53 -4.93
C VAL A 163 11.54 28.91 -6.27
N LEU A 164 11.04 28.33 -7.36
CA LEU A 164 11.65 28.47 -8.70
C LEU A 164 10.90 29.44 -9.62
N GLY A 165 9.58 29.59 -9.44
CA GLY A 165 8.77 30.42 -10.33
C GLY A 165 8.95 30.03 -11.81
N THR A 166 9.23 31.02 -12.66
CA THR A 166 9.48 30.82 -14.10
C THR A 166 10.81 30.13 -14.40
N ARG A 167 11.76 30.10 -13.44
CA ARG A 167 13.08 29.44 -13.62
C ARG A 167 13.01 27.93 -13.79
N VAL A 168 11.88 27.29 -13.49
CA VAL A 168 11.62 25.87 -13.81
C VAL A 168 11.73 25.59 -15.31
N ALA A 169 11.48 26.57 -16.17
CA ALA A 169 11.61 26.46 -17.62
C ALA A 169 13.06 26.22 -18.10
N ASP A 170 14.06 26.52 -17.24
CA ASP A 170 15.48 26.29 -17.51
C ASP A 170 15.86 24.85 -17.16
N PRO A 171 16.31 24.01 -18.13
CA PRO A 171 16.73 22.64 -17.89
C PRO A 171 17.86 22.49 -16.86
N HIS A 172 18.71 23.50 -16.69
CA HIS A 172 19.78 23.51 -15.69
C HIS A 172 19.25 23.53 -14.25
N ARG A 173 17.96 23.81 -14.06
CA ARG A 173 17.29 23.77 -12.74
C ARG A 173 16.67 22.40 -12.41
N VAL A 174 16.66 21.46 -13.33
CA VAL A 174 16.14 20.09 -13.08
C VAL A 174 16.76 19.44 -11.85
N PRO A 175 18.09 19.51 -11.59
CA PRO A 175 18.67 18.98 -10.36
C PRO A 175 18.08 19.61 -9.09
N LEU A 176 17.75 20.92 -9.11
CA LEU A 176 17.13 21.59 -7.96
C LEU A 176 15.67 21.16 -7.79
N VAL A 177 14.91 20.92 -8.86
CA VAL A 177 13.56 20.33 -8.79
C VAL A 177 13.60 18.97 -8.14
N LEU A 178 14.56 18.12 -8.54
CA LEU A 178 14.75 16.78 -7.94
C LEU A 178 15.14 16.87 -6.46
N LEU A 179 16.04 17.78 -6.10
CA LEU A 179 16.46 18.00 -4.71
C LEU A 179 15.29 18.48 -3.85
N LEU A 180 14.47 19.40 -4.32
CA LEU A 180 13.26 19.86 -3.63
C LEU A 180 12.27 18.70 -3.45
N GLY A 181 12.03 17.91 -4.50
CA GLY A 181 11.17 16.74 -4.43
C GLY A 181 11.67 15.71 -3.42
N LEU A 182 12.98 15.44 -3.41
CA LEU A 182 13.60 14.54 -2.43
C LEU A 182 13.46 15.09 -0.99
N GLY A 183 13.76 16.36 -0.79
CA GLY A 183 13.64 17.03 0.52
C GLY A 183 12.21 16.98 1.05
N LEU A 184 11.23 17.31 0.23
CA LEU A 184 9.81 17.22 0.59
C LEU A 184 9.38 15.78 0.91
N SER A 185 9.88 14.81 0.14
CA SER A 185 9.61 13.39 0.40
C SER A 185 10.17 12.98 1.77
N LEU A 186 11.41 13.35 2.09
CA LEU A 186 12.04 13.05 3.39
C LEU A 186 11.30 13.70 4.56
N VAL A 187 10.92 14.97 4.40
CA VAL A 187 10.17 15.71 5.45
C VAL A 187 8.77 15.11 5.67
N SER A 188 8.15 14.54 4.64
CA SER A 188 6.83 13.92 4.76
C SER A 188 6.85 12.51 5.38
N LEU A 189 8.01 11.82 5.39
CA LEU A 189 8.13 10.43 5.86
C LEU A 189 7.53 10.20 7.26
N PRO A 190 7.84 10.99 8.31
CA PRO A 190 7.30 10.71 9.65
C PRO A 190 5.78 10.74 9.71
N ALA A 191 5.17 11.70 9.00
CA ALA A 191 3.71 11.82 8.94
C ALA A 191 3.08 10.64 8.18
N LEU A 192 3.65 10.27 7.04
CA LEU A 192 3.16 9.17 6.20
C LEU A 192 3.29 7.81 6.90
N THR A 193 4.42 7.55 7.54
CA THR A 193 4.63 6.30 8.30
C THR A 193 3.74 6.23 9.53
N PHE A 194 3.51 7.36 10.22
CA PHE A 194 2.56 7.43 11.35
C PHE A 194 1.13 7.09 10.90
N ILE A 195 0.67 7.69 9.79
CA ILE A 195 -0.65 7.40 9.20
C ILE A 195 -0.75 5.94 8.81
N SER A 196 0.27 5.40 8.14
CA SER A 196 0.32 4.00 7.73
C SER A 196 0.20 3.06 8.93
N ARG A 197 1.03 3.24 9.98
CA ARG A 197 0.95 2.44 11.21
C ARG A 197 -0.42 2.54 11.91
N ARG A 198 -1.09 3.68 11.83
CA ARG A 198 -2.45 3.84 12.36
C ARG A 198 -3.46 3.01 11.56
N TRP A 199 -3.33 2.96 10.24
CA TRP A 199 -4.16 2.15 9.38
C TRP A 199 -3.92 0.65 9.60
N GLU A 200 -2.67 0.24 9.76
CA GLU A 200 -2.32 -1.13 10.11
C GLU A 200 -2.98 -1.59 11.40
N ARG A 201 -2.90 -0.78 12.46
CA ARG A 201 -3.57 -1.11 13.75
C ARG A 201 -5.09 -1.26 13.61
N ARG A 202 -5.72 -0.50 12.73
CA ARG A 202 -7.15 -0.65 12.44
C ARG A 202 -7.45 -1.93 11.66
N ALA A 203 -6.63 -2.24 10.66
CA ALA A 203 -6.76 -3.48 9.90
C ALA A 203 -6.54 -4.72 10.78
N ASP A 204 -5.55 -4.68 11.69
CA ASP A 204 -5.33 -5.72 12.69
C ASP A 204 -6.54 -5.93 13.59
N ARG A 205 -7.10 -4.85 14.12
CA ARG A 205 -8.31 -4.91 14.94
C ARG A 205 -9.49 -5.48 14.14
N SER A 206 -9.69 -5.04 12.90
CA SER A 206 -10.73 -5.55 12.02
C SER A 206 -10.57 -7.05 11.74
N SER A 207 -9.34 -7.55 11.58
CA SER A 207 -9.08 -8.96 11.36
C SER A 207 -9.44 -9.82 12.59
N LEU A 208 -9.16 -9.32 13.79
CA LEU A 208 -9.55 -9.99 15.04
C LEU A 208 -11.07 -9.96 15.26
N GLU A 209 -11.73 -8.85 14.95
CA GLU A 209 -13.20 -8.73 15.04
C GLU A 209 -13.90 -9.69 14.08
N LEU A 210 -13.37 -9.88 12.86
CA LEU A 210 -13.95 -10.76 11.85
C LEU A 210 -13.71 -12.23 12.10
N THR A 211 -12.50 -12.60 12.55
CA THR A 211 -12.14 -14.03 12.71
C THR A 211 -12.36 -14.56 14.10
N GLY A 212 -12.27 -13.73 15.14
CA GLY A 212 -12.26 -14.14 16.53
C GLY A 212 -11.09 -15.05 16.93
N ASP A 213 -10.17 -15.35 16.00
CA ASP A 213 -9.13 -16.36 16.17
C ASP A 213 -7.80 -15.72 16.59
N ARG A 214 -7.62 -15.64 17.90
CA ARG A 214 -6.38 -15.10 18.51
C ARG A 214 -5.17 -15.99 18.28
N ALA A 215 -5.37 -17.31 18.29
CA ALA A 215 -4.27 -18.26 18.08
C ALA A 215 -3.73 -18.16 16.66
N ALA A 216 -4.63 -18.07 15.67
CA ALA A 216 -4.23 -17.81 14.29
C ALA A 216 -3.54 -16.45 14.13
N TYR A 217 -4.01 -15.39 14.86
CA TYR A 217 -3.37 -14.07 14.82
C TYR A 217 -1.92 -14.15 15.31
N GLU A 218 -1.70 -14.73 16.49
CA GLU A 218 -0.37 -14.84 17.07
C GLU A 218 0.55 -15.68 16.18
N SER A 219 0.10 -16.84 15.70
CA SER A 219 0.90 -17.72 14.86
C SER A 219 1.23 -17.09 13.49
N ALA A 220 0.25 -16.43 12.84
CA ALA A 220 0.44 -15.75 11.57
C ALA A 220 1.48 -14.63 11.67
N PHE A 221 1.36 -13.75 12.67
CA PHE A 221 2.31 -12.65 12.80
C PHE A 221 3.69 -13.07 13.23
N ARG A 222 3.82 -14.11 14.08
CA ARG A 222 5.13 -14.71 14.39
C ARG A 222 5.76 -15.36 13.16
N ARG A 223 4.97 -16.04 12.33
CA ARG A 223 5.43 -16.63 11.06
C ARG A 223 5.87 -15.54 10.07
N LEU A 224 5.03 -14.53 9.82
CA LEU A 224 5.35 -13.42 8.93
C LEU A 224 6.62 -12.67 9.36
N ALA A 225 6.79 -12.46 10.67
CA ALA A 225 7.99 -11.85 11.22
C ALA A 225 9.26 -12.63 10.87
N ARG A 226 9.21 -13.96 11.01
CA ARG A 226 10.33 -14.86 10.66
C ARG A 226 10.57 -14.92 9.16
N THR A 227 9.52 -15.13 8.36
CA THR A 227 9.63 -15.28 6.90
C THR A 227 10.10 -13.99 6.23
N ASN A 228 9.63 -12.84 6.72
CA ASN A 228 9.98 -11.53 6.16
C ASN A 228 11.22 -10.91 6.81
N LEU A 229 11.86 -11.61 7.76
CA LEU A 229 13.03 -11.12 8.52
C LEU A 229 12.77 -9.74 9.13
N SER A 230 11.61 -9.60 9.79
CA SER A 230 11.18 -8.34 10.37
C SER A 230 12.08 -7.96 11.56
N ASP A 231 12.51 -6.71 11.60
CA ASP A 231 13.21 -6.17 12.77
C ASP A 231 12.22 -6.02 13.93
N LEU A 232 12.54 -6.60 15.08
CA LEU A 232 11.66 -6.63 16.25
C LEU A 232 11.85 -5.40 17.14
N ASP A 233 13.03 -4.76 17.09
CA ASP A 233 13.40 -3.61 17.92
C ASP A 233 14.27 -2.61 17.12
N PRO A 234 13.69 -1.97 16.09
CA PRO A 234 14.44 -1.02 15.27
C PRO A 234 14.77 0.26 16.04
N PRO A 235 15.91 0.89 15.74
CA PRO A 235 16.22 2.22 16.27
C PRO A 235 15.08 3.21 16.06
N GLN A 236 14.72 3.99 17.07
CA GLN A 236 13.53 4.86 17.05
C GLN A 236 13.47 5.78 15.82
N LEU A 237 14.60 6.37 15.41
CA LEU A 237 14.65 7.24 14.24
C LEU A 237 14.28 6.47 12.96
N LEU A 238 14.82 5.27 12.77
CA LEU A 238 14.50 4.43 11.63
C LEU A 238 13.04 3.98 11.67
N TYR A 239 12.52 3.63 12.85
CA TYR A 239 11.12 3.29 13.03
C TYR A 239 10.19 4.43 12.60
N LEU A 240 10.48 5.66 13.06
CA LEU A 240 9.67 6.83 12.72
C LEU A 240 9.70 7.16 11.24
N LEU A 241 10.85 7.00 10.58
CA LEU A 241 11.03 7.40 9.18
C LEU A 241 10.68 6.33 8.17
N LEU A 242 10.93 5.05 8.46
CA LEU A 242 10.92 4.00 7.43
C LEU A 242 9.89 2.89 7.67
N PHE A 243 9.40 2.71 8.89
CA PHE A 243 8.48 1.62 9.20
C PHE A 243 7.04 2.03 8.94
N THR A 244 6.47 1.49 7.88
CA THR A 244 5.06 1.68 7.52
C THR A 244 4.11 0.79 8.32
N HIS A 245 4.62 -0.23 9.00
CA HIS A 245 3.86 -1.17 9.83
C HIS A 245 4.36 -1.11 11.28
N PRO A 246 3.50 -1.35 12.27
CA PRO A 246 3.94 -1.60 13.64
C PRO A 246 4.87 -2.81 13.70
N THR A 247 5.78 -2.82 14.67
CA THR A 247 6.66 -4.00 14.88
C THR A 247 5.83 -5.22 15.31
N PRO A 248 6.32 -6.45 15.04
CA PRO A 248 5.62 -7.66 15.49
C PRO A 248 5.30 -7.68 17.00
N PRO A 249 6.19 -7.25 17.92
CA PRO A 249 5.86 -7.12 19.34
C PRO A 249 4.72 -6.14 19.61
N GLU A 250 4.69 -4.97 18.94
CA GLU A 250 3.60 -4.00 19.10
C GLU A 250 2.25 -4.57 18.65
N ARG A 251 2.22 -5.35 17.56
CA ARG A 251 1.01 -5.99 17.04
C ARG A 251 0.48 -7.03 18.02
N LEU A 252 1.35 -7.86 18.60
CA LEU A 252 0.97 -8.85 19.59
C LEU A 252 0.45 -8.21 20.89
N ALA A 253 1.13 -7.17 21.39
CA ALA A 253 0.67 -6.41 22.56
C ALA A 253 -0.70 -5.74 22.33
N ALA A 254 -0.94 -5.19 21.13
CA ALA A 254 -2.24 -4.61 20.77
C ALA A 254 -3.36 -5.66 20.73
N MET A 255 -3.07 -6.90 20.28
CA MET A 255 -4.00 -8.03 20.32
C MET A 255 -4.37 -8.40 21.77
N GLU A 256 -3.38 -8.47 22.66
CA GLU A 256 -3.63 -8.79 24.07
C GLU A 256 -4.53 -7.74 24.73
N ALA A 257 -4.23 -6.44 24.53
CA ALA A 257 -5.03 -5.35 25.04
C ALA A 257 -6.47 -5.38 24.52
N PHE A 258 -6.67 -5.62 23.22
CA PHE A 258 -8.00 -5.78 22.63
C PHE A 258 -8.79 -6.92 23.25
N SER A 259 -8.12 -8.00 23.58
CA SER A 259 -8.74 -9.20 24.16
C SER A 259 -9.21 -9.00 25.60
N LEU A 260 -8.47 -8.23 26.38
CA LEU A 260 -8.86 -7.88 27.75
C LEU A 260 -10.12 -7.02 27.73
N GLN A 261 -10.15 -5.98 26.88
CA GLN A 261 -11.31 -5.10 26.70
C GLN A 261 -12.59 -5.87 26.30
N THR A 262 -12.45 -6.87 25.44
CA THR A 262 -13.60 -7.67 24.97
C THR A 262 -14.13 -8.63 26.05
N ARG A 263 -13.28 -9.04 27.01
CA ARG A 263 -13.67 -9.86 28.17
C ARG A 263 -14.39 -9.05 29.24
N GLU A 264 -13.97 -7.81 29.48
CA GLU A 264 -14.58 -6.91 30.45
C GLU A 264 -15.94 -6.38 29.99
N ALA A 265 -16.20 -6.37 28.68
CA ALA A 265 -17.46 -5.90 28.08
C ALA A 265 -18.55 -6.99 27.99
N ARG A 266 -18.24 -8.25 28.38
CA ARG A 266 -19.18 -9.39 28.44
C ARG A 266 -19.59 -9.69 29.86
#